data_77c805bbc93fc37077484cbc970b3b2d
#
_entry.id   77c805bbc93fc37077484cbc970b3b2d
#
_cell.length_a   1.000
_cell.length_b   1.000
_cell.length_c   1.000
_cell.angle_alpha   90.00
_cell.angle_beta   90.00
_cell.angle_gamma   90.00
#
_symmetry.space_group_name_H-M   'P 1'
#
loop_
_entity.id
_entity.type
_entity.pdbx_description
1 polymer ?
#
loop_
_entity_poly.entity_id
_entity_poly.type
_entity_poly.pdbx_seq_one_letter_code
_entity_poly.pdbx_strand_id
1 'polypeptide(L)'
;MIVISDMMGTLTTGSPVLGLVDWVKHNQSKMQARLYMLSIMPSYLIAKRGWIDWQTWAQGLMVNSLKMVREATPEKMKIVGEWAVEHDLWKKRREDVIGRLKAHGAQGAQVYIASSVVEPLIEPFARRIGAQTIGTPVEYANGHVRVAGNLVSQERKIEKVLSQLGVSRVDFAYGDTEQDIPLLEHADHPVAVYPDEKLKATALARGWEILGSREND
;
A
#
# COMPACT_ATOMS: atom_id res chain seq x y z
N MET A 1 -10.85 19.30 -6.40
CA MET A 1 -9.47 18.81 -6.54
C MET A 1 -9.41 17.41 -5.99
N ILE A 2 -8.88 16.47 -6.79
CA ILE A 2 -8.71 15.04 -6.44
C ILE A 2 -7.23 14.73 -6.39
N VAL A 3 -6.78 14.17 -5.27
CA VAL A 3 -5.38 13.80 -5.04
C VAL A 3 -5.30 12.32 -4.73
N ILE A 4 -4.46 11.59 -5.44
CA ILE A 4 -4.27 10.15 -5.24
C ILE A 4 -2.82 9.85 -4.91
N SER A 5 -2.61 8.99 -3.93
CA SER A 5 -1.29 8.52 -3.57
C SER A 5 -1.26 6.99 -3.52
N ASP A 6 -0.21 6.39 -4.07
CA ASP A 6 0.16 5.05 -3.64
C ASP A 6 0.54 5.07 -2.16
N MET A 7 0.59 3.90 -1.53
CA MET A 7 0.93 3.79 -0.11
C MET A 7 2.35 3.25 0.12
N MET A 8 2.64 2.08 -0.47
CA MET A 8 3.85 1.33 -0.13
C MET A 8 5.06 1.84 -0.89
N GLY A 9 6.07 2.37 -0.16
CA GLY A 9 7.21 3.07 -0.75
C GLY A 9 6.95 4.56 -0.93
N THR A 10 5.70 4.96 -1.18
CA THR A 10 5.29 6.37 -1.36
C THR A 10 5.01 7.07 -0.03
N LEU A 11 4.15 6.53 0.81
CA LEU A 11 3.79 7.13 2.12
C LEU A 11 4.51 6.50 3.30
N THR A 12 4.96 5.27 3.14
CA THR A 12 5.67 4.53 4.18
C THR A 12 6.57 3.45 3.57
N THR A 13 7.73 3.23 4.16
CA THR A 13 8.61 2.08 3.89
C THR A 13 8.32 0.89 4.81
N GLY A 14 7.30 0.98 5.65
CA GLY A 14 6.82 -0.09 6.51
C GLY A 14 6.16 -1.23 5.72
N SER A 15 5.81 -2.32 6.41
CA SER A 15 5.18 -3.49 5.81
C SER A 15 3.89 -3.88 6.53
N PRO A 16 2.72 -3.83 5.86
CA PRO A 16 1.46 -4.26 6.47
C PRO A 16 1.49 -5.74 6.85
N VAL A 17 2.23 -6.57 6.10
CA VAL A 17 2.41 -8.00 6.43
C VAL A 17 3.21 -8.17 7.72
N LEU A 18 4.32 -7.45 7.88
CA LEU A 18 5.10 -7.52 9.12
C LEU A 18 4.30 -7.02 10.33
N GLY A 19 3.53 -5.96 10.16
CA GLY A 19 2.61 -5.47 11.19
C GLY A 19 1.55 -6.51 11.59
N LEU A 20 0.94 -7.21 10.61
CA LEU A 20 0.00 -8.29 10.85
C LEU A 20 0.67 -9.47 11.58
N VAL A 21 1.86 -9.89 11.11
CA VAL A 21 2.63 -10.98 11.76
C VAL A 21 3.00 -10.62 13.20
N ASP A 22 3.38 -9.37 13.44
CA ASP A 22 3.68 -8.90 14.80
C ASP A 22 2.42 -8.91 15.69
N TRP A 23 1.26 -8.51 15.17
CA TRP A 23 0.00 -8.65 15.87
C TRP A 23 -0.31 -10.11 16.24
N VAL A 24 -0.18 -11.04 15.29
CA VAL A 24 -0.37 -12.49 15.53
C VAL A 24 0.58 -12.99 16.62
N LYS A 25 1.83 -12.56 16.57
CA LYS A 25 2.84 -12.92 17.57
C LYS A 25 2.45 -12.49 18.99
N HIS A 26 1.86 -11.32 19.14
CA HIS A 26 1.53 -10.78 20.47
C HIS A 26 0.14 -11.18 20.96
N ASN A 27 -0.83 -11.36 20.07
CA ASN A 27 -2.25 -11.51 20.42
C ASN A 27 -2.80 -12.92 20.15
N GLN A 28 -2.08 -13.78 19.39
CA GLN A 28 -2.55 -15.15 19.13
C GLN A 28 -1.48 -16.20 19.47
N SER A 29 -0.39 -16.27 18.71
CA SER A 29 0.63 -17.31 18.86
C SER A 29 2.00 -16.89 18.37
N LYS A 30 2.97 -16.80 19.30
CA LYS A 30 4.39 -16.58 18.96
C LYS A 30 4.95 -17.67 18.04
N MET A 31 4.53 -18.93 18.27
CA MET A 31 4.96 -20.07 17.47
C MET A 31 4.45 -19.97 16.02
N GLN A 32 3.17 -19.64 15.84
CA GLN A 32 2.57 -19.47 14.52
C GLN A 32 3.28 -18.36 13.72
N ALA A 33 3.51 -17.20 14.33
CA ALA A 33 4.24 -16.09 13.70
C ALA A 33 5.67 -16.51 13.31
N ARG A 34 6.38 -17.21 14.20
CA ARG A 34 7.74 -17.69 13.93
C ARG A 34 7.79 -18.72 12.79
N LEU A 35 6.89 -19.69 12.79
CA LEU A 35 6.80 -20.69 11.72
C LEU A 35 6.45 -20.04 10.36
N TYR A 36 5.55 -19.08 10.36
CA TYR A 36 5.22 -18.32 9.15
C TYR A 36 6.46 -17.59 8.62
N MET A 37 7.18 -16.85 9.45
CA MET A 37 8.40 -16.15 9.05
C MET A 37 9.46 -17.09 8.50
N LEU A 38 9.65 -18.27 9.11
CA LEU A 38 10.56 -19.28 8.61
C LEU A 38 10.11 -19.86 7.26
N SER A 39 8.81 -20.06 7.06
CA SER A 39 8.26 -20.63 5.82
C SER A 39 8.39 -19.70 4.61
N ILE A 40 8.39 -18.39 4.81
CA ILE A 40 8.52 -17.42 3.72
C ILE A 40 9.98 -17.13 3.34
N MET A 41 10.94 -17.45 4.20
CA MET A 41 12.36 -17.12 3.98
C MET A 41 12.93 -17.69 2.67
N PRO A 42 12.69 -18.97 2.30
CA PRO A 42 13.20 -19.49 1.03
C PRO A 42 12.64 -18.74 -0.19
N SER A 43 11.33 -18.48 -0.21
CA SER A 43 10.68 -17.75 -1.32
C SER A 43 11.13 -16.29 -1.39
N TYR A 44 11.40 -15.65 -0.25
CA TYR A 44 12.00 -14.32 -0.18
C TYR A 44 13.39 -14.29 -0.86
N LEU A 45 14.25 -15.27 -0.56
CA LEU A 45 15.58 -15.34 -1.16
C LEU A 45 15.53 -15.56 -2.69
N ILE A 46 14.55 -16.33 -3.15
CA ILE A 46 14.31 -16.58 -4.58
C ILE A 46 13.82 -15.28 -5.26
N ALA A 47 12.85 -14.59 -4.66
CA ALA A 47 12.35 -13.33 -5.17
C ALA A 47 13.44 -12.23 -5.16
N LYS A 48 14.23 -12.13 -4.10
CA LYS A 48 15.37 -11.20 -4.01
C LYS A 48 16.42 -11.41 -5.10
N ARG A 49 16.58 -12.66 -5.61
CA ARG A 49 17.46 -12.95 -6.74
C ARG A 49 16.83 -12.71 -8.11
N GLY A 50 15.59 -12.21 -8.16
CA GLY A 50 14.86 -11.93 -9.40
C GLY A 50 14.31 -13.18 -10.13
N TRP A 51 14.33 -14.37 -9.49
CA TRP A 51 13.78 -15.59 -10.08
C TRP A 51 12.25 -15.67 -10.01
N ILE A 52 11.66 -14.90 -9.12
CA ILE A 52 10.22 -14.65 -9.05
C ILE A 52 10.04 -13.14 -9.07
N ASP A 53 9.06 -12.67 -9.81
CA ASP A 53 8.68 -11.27 -9.80
C ASP A 53 8.35 -10.82 -8.37
N TRP A 54 8.99 -9.74 -7.95
CA TRP A 54 8.90 -9.24 -6.57
C TRP A 54 7.46 -8.91 -6.17
N GLN A 55 6.68 -8.35 -7.10
CA GLN A 55 5.30 -8.00 -6.81
C GLN A 55 4.39 -9.21 -6.66
N THR A 56 4.50 -10.16 -7.59
CA THR A 56 3.76 -11.42 -7.51
C THR A 56 4.05 -12.11 -6.18
N TRP A 57 5.32 -12.09 -5.75
CA TRP A 57 5.71 -12.62 -4.45
C TRP A 57 5.07 -11.84 -3.29
N ALA A 58 5.15 -10.49 -3.31
CA ALA A 58 4.61 -9.63 -2.25
C ALA A 58 3.08 -9.73 -2.13
N GLN A 59 2.39 -9.83 -3.26
CA GLN A 59 0.94 -10.07 -3.29
C GLN A 59 0.58 -11.43 -2.70
N GLY A 60 1.29 -12.49 -3.08
CA GLY A 60 1.13 -13.82 -2.51
C GLY A 60 1.39 -13.84 -1.01
N LEU A 61 2.43 -13.12 -0.55
CA LEU A 61 2.73 -12.94 0.85
C LEU A 61 1.59 -12.28 1.62
N MET A 62 1.00 -11.21 1.07
CA MET A 62 -0.15 -10.52 1.65
C MET A 62 -1.34 -11.48 1.80
N VAL A 63 -1.73 -12.16 0.73
CA VAL A 63 -2.87 -13.11 0.74
C VAL A 63 -2.65 -14.24 1.75
N ASN A 64 -1.44 -14.79 1.81
CA ASN A 64 -1.12 -15.88 2.74
C ASN A 64 -1.06 -15.40 4.19
N SER A 65 -0.63 -14.16 4.45
CA SER A 65 -0.60 -13.62 5.80
C SER A 65 -2.00 -13.49 6.42
N LEU A 66 -3.02 -13.19 5.62
CA LEU A 66 -4.41 -13.10 6.09
C LEU A 66 -4.89 -14.40 6.74
N LYS A 67 -4.42 -15.57 6.26
CA LYS A 67 -4.77 -16.89 6.82
C LYS A 67 -4.28 -17.09 8.26
N MET A 68 -3.37 -16.25 8.72
CA MET A 68 -2.87 -16.32 10.10
C MET A 68 -3.86 -15.78 11.12
N VAL A 69 -4.76 -14.88 10.73
CA VAL A 69 -5.75 -14.30 11.61
C VAL A 69 -6.89 -15.30 11.83
N ARG A 70 -6.94 -15.87 13.03
CA ARG A 70 -7.99 -16.83 13.43
C ARG A 70 -9.26 -16.08 13.81
N GLU A 71 -10.42 -16.72 13.53
CA GLU A 71 -11.73 -16.13 13.83
C GLU A 71 -11.82 -14.67 13.31
N ALA A 72 -11.41 -14.47 12.07
CA ALA A 72 -11.36 -13.17 11.44
C ALA A 72 -12.79 -12.61 11.29
N THR A 73 -12.99 -11.42 11.84
CA THR A 73 -14.19 -10.59 11.66
C THR A 73 -13.77 -9.19 11.20
N PRO A 74 -14.68 -8.38 10.66
CA PRO A 74 -14.37 -6.98 10.33
C PRO A 74 -13.75 -6.22 11.49
N GLU A 75 -14.30 -6.38 12.72
CA GLU A 75 -13.83 -5.73 13.95
C GLU A 75 -12.41 -6.17 14.31
N LYS A 76 -12.14 -7.49 14.23
CA LYS A 76 -10.80 -8.03 14.48
C LYS A 76 -9.79 -7.52 13.46
N MET A 77 -10.14 -7.51 12.17
CA MET A 77 -9.26 -7.01 11.13
C MET A 77 -8.99 -5.51 11.25
N LYS A 78 -9.94 -4.73 11.74
CA LYS A 78 -9.71 -3.32 12.09
C LYS A 78 -8.66 -3.20 13.20
N ILE A 79 -8.72 -4.01 14.25
CA ILE A 79 -7.72 -4.04 15.33
C ILE A 79 -6.34 -4.43 14.77
N VAL A 80 -6.28 -5.43 13.90
CA VAL A 80 -5.03 -5.85 13.22
C VAL A 80 -4.45 -4.71 12.40
N GLY A 81 -5.28 -3.98 11.66
CA GLY A 81 -4.86 -2.82 10.86
C GLY A 81 -4.34 -1.67 11.73
N GLU A 82 -5.05 -1.33 12.80
CA GLU A 82 -4.61 -0.31 13.77
C GLU A 82 -3.26 -0.68 14.40
N TRP A 83 -3.08 -1.95 14.76
CA TRP A 83 -1.81 -2.47 15.26
C TRP A 83 -0.69 -2.34 14.22
N ALA A 84 -0.94 -2.79 12.99
CA ALA A 84 0.05 -2.74 11.92
C ALA A 84 0.50 -1.29 11.63
N VAL A 85 -0.45 -0.36 11.64
CA VAL A 85 -0.15 1.06 11.49
C VAL A 85 0.70 1.56 12.65
N GLU A 86 0.30 1.30 13.91
CA GLU A 86 1.00 1.81 15.09
C GLU A 86 2.41 1.25 15.23
N HIS A 87 2.59 -0.06 14.98
CA HIS A 87 3.83 -0.75 15.30
C HIS A 87 4.83 -0.80 14.15
N ASP A 88 4.41 -0.61 12.89
CA ASP A 88 5.30 -0.65 11.73
C ASP A 88 5.08 0.53 10.77
N LEU A 89 3.91 0.65 10.15
CA LEU A 89 3.70 1.57 9.03
C LEU A 89 3.91 3.04 9.40
N TRP A 90 3.36 3.47 10.55
CA TRP A 90 3.45 4.86 10.98
C TRP A 90 4.85 5.26 11.44
N LYS A 91 5.60 4.32 11.96
CA LYS A 91 7.00 4.55 12.39
C LYS A 91 7.94 4.82 11.21
N LYS A 92 7.60 4.27 10.05
CA LYS A 92 8.40 4.35 8.82
C LYS A 92 7.75 5.23 7.75
N ARG A 93 6.87 6.15 8.18
CA ARG A 93 6.16 7.05 7.28
C ARG A 93 7.10 8.11 6.69
N ARG A 94 6.76 8.57 5.51
CA ARG A 94 7.42 9.71 4.86
C ARG A 94 6.66 10.99 5.19
N GLU A 95 7.20 11.74 6.14
CA GLU A 95 6.56 12.92 6.72
C GLU A 95 6.38 14.04 5.69
N ASP A 96 7.33 14.20 4.79
CA ASP A 96 7.33 15.19 3.71
C ASP A 96 6.16 14.97 2.74
N VAL A 97 5.93 13.74 2.32
CA VAL A 97 4.81 13.38 1.44
C VAL A 97 3.47 13.54 2.16
N ILE A 98 3.38 13.04 3.40
CA ILE A 98 2.17 13.16 4.24
C ILE A 98 1.83 14.63 4.47
N GLY A 99 2.84 15.48 4.71
CA GLY A 99 2.64 16.92 4.84
C GLY A 99 1.99 17.55 3.60
N ARG A 100 2.42 17.15 2.41
CA ARG A 100 1.82 17.60 1.15
C ARG A 100 0.36 17.14 1.01
N LEU A 101 0.07 15.86 1.29
CA LEU A 101 -1.30 15.36 1.21
C LEU A 101 -2.24 16.07 2.18
N LYS A 102 -1.77 16.34 3.42
CA LYS A 102 -2.53 17.12 4.39
C LYS A 102 -2.75 18.57 3.94
N ALA A 103 -1.76 19.19 3.29
CA ALA A 103 -1.89 20.52 2.74
C ALA A 103 -2.93 20.57 1.61
N HIS A 104 -2.98 19.56 0.73
CA HIS A 104 -4.07 19.44 -0.25
C HIS A 104 -5.44 19.30 0.41
N GLY A 105 -5.56 18.44 1.43
CA GLY A 105 -6.80 18.27 2.18
C GLY A 105 -7.25 19.58 2.85
N ALA A 106 -6.33 20.34 3.43
CA ALA A 106 -6.64 21.66 4.01
C ALA A 106 -7.13 22.69 2.99
N GLN A 107 -6.78 22.51 1.72
CA GLN A 107 -7.29 23.31 0.59
C GLN A 107 -8.60 22.78 0.01
N GLY A 108 -9.24 21.80 0.66
CA GLY A 108 -10.52 21.22 0.23
C GLY A 108 -10.39 20.11 -0.81
N ALA A 109 -9.20 19.53 -1.01
CA ALA A 109 -9.03 18.38 -1.89
C ALA A 109 -9.62 17.10 -1.27
N GLN A 110 -10.18 16.26 -2.11
CA GLN A 110 -10.44 14.86 -1.79
C GLN A 110 -9.16 14.06 -1.97
N VAL A 111 -8.63 13.52 -0.87
CA VAL A 111 -7.38 12.76 -0.86
C VAL A 111 -7.70 11.27 -0.75
N TYR A 112 -7.10 10.48 -1.63
CA TYR A 112 -7.27 9.03 -1.67
C TYR A 112 -5.92 8.32 -1.60
N ILE A 113 -5.87 7.23 -0.82
CA ILE A 113 -4.77 6.24 -0.88
C ILE A 113 -5.24 5.08 -1.74
N ALA A 114 -4.57 4.85 -2.87
CA ALA A 114 -4.84 3.74 -3.76
C ALA A 114 -3.73 2.69 -3.64
N SER A 115 -4.06 1.47 -3.18
CA SER A 115 -3.07 0.44 -2.92
C SER A 115 -3.59 -0.96 -3.24
N SER A 116 -2.68 -1.88 -3.61
CA SER A 116 -2.99 -3.31 -3.73
C SER A 116 -3.15 -4.00 -2.36
N VAL A 117 -2.79 -3.35 -1.28
CA VAL A 117 -2.97 -3.84 0.09
C VAL A 117 -4.46 -3.93 0.43
N VAL A 118 -4.82 -4.90 1.25
CA VAL A 118 -6.22 -5.08 1.68
C VAL A 118 -6.72 -3.91 2.53
N GLU A 119 -7.95 -3.47 2.27
CA GLU A 119 -8.54 -2.27 2.87
C GLU A 119 -8.42 -2.20 4.40
N PRO A 120 -8.68 -3.26 5.19
CA PRO A 120 -8.56 -3.17 6.65
C PRO A 120 -7.17 -2.84 7.18
N LEU A 121 -6.10 -3.04 6.38
CA LEU A 121 -4.73 -2.72 6.77
C LEU A 121 -4.28 -1.31 6.34
N ILE A 122 -4.97 -0.70 5.38
CA ILE A 122 -4.64 0.66 4.91
C ILE A 122 -5.56 1.74 5.50
N GLU A 123 -6.83 1.41 5.77
CA GLU A 123 -7.82 2.36 6.29
C GLU A 123 -7.37 3.10 7.56
N PRO A 124 -6.78 2.44 8.58
CA PRO A 124 -6.32 3.17 9.76
C PRO A 124 -5.19 4.17 9.47
N PHE A 125 -4.35 3.90 8.45
CA PHE A 125 -3.32 4.85 8.01
C PHE A 125 -3.95 6.04 7.29
N ALA A 126 -4.87 5.78 6.36
CA ALA A 126 -5.57 6.83 5.61
C ALA A 126 -6.33 7.77 6.56
N ARG A 127 -7.04 7.22 7.53
CA ARG A 127 -7.78 7.99 8.54
C ARG A 127 -6.88 8.96 9.32
N ARG A 128 -5.63 8.58 9.63
CA ARG A 128 -4.67 9.46 10.33
C ARG A 128 -4.25 10.68 9.53
N ILE A 129 -4.38 10.63 8.23
CA ILE A 129 -4.02 11.74 7.34
C ILE A 129 -5.23 12.42 6.70
N GLY A 130 -6.44 12.01 7.06
CA GLY A 130 -7.68 12.55 6.51
C GLY A 130 -7.97 12.10 5.07
N ALA A 131 -7.43 10.96 4.65
CA ALA A 131 -7.63 10.39 3.32
C ALA A 131 -8.67 9.25 3.33
N GLN A 132 -9.26 9.00 2.16
CA GLN A 132 -10.08 7.83 1.87
C GLN A 132 -9.22 6.70 1.27
N THR A 133 -9.75 5.47 1.19
CA THR A 133 -9.01 4.32 0.66
C THR A 133 -9.65 3.77 -0.60
N ILE A 134 -8.82 3.36 -1.54
CA ILE A 134 -9.16 2.53 -2.70
C ILE A 134 -8.20 1.33 -2.65
N GLY A 135 -8.58 0.32 -1.88
CA GLY A 135 -7.77 -0.85 -1.61
C GLY A 135 -8.31 -2.13 -2.21
N THR A 136 -7.67 -3.25 -1.87
CA THR A 136 -8.19 -4.58 -2.19
C THR A 136 -9.28 -4.94 -1.19
N PRO A 137 -10.52 -5.18 -1.64
CA PRO A 137 -11.62 -5.55 -0.75
C PRO A 137 -11.42 -6.95 -0.19
N VAL A 138 -11.99 -7.20 0.98
CA VAL A 138 -11.98 -8.51 1.63
C VAL A 138 -13.37 -9.00 1.93
N GLU A 139 -13.55 -10.31 2.00
CA GLU A 139 -14.74 -11.00 2.46
C GLU A 139 -14.43 -11.85 3.69
N TYR A 140 -15.46 -12.07 4.49
CA TYR A 140 -15.36 -12.84 5.74
C TYR A 140 -16.29 -14.05 5.64
N ALA A 141 -15.75 -15.25 5.81
CA ALA A 141 -16.53 -16.49 5.80
C ALA A 141 -15.91 -17.51 6.75
N ASN A 142 -16.74 -18.13 7.58
CA ASN A 142 -16.35 -19.21 8.50
C ASN A 142 -15.12 -18.86 9.39
N GLY A 143 -15.04 -17.63 9.88
CA GLY A 143 -13.93 -17.17 10.71
C GLY A 143 -12.62 -16.93 9.94
N HIS A 144 -12.67 -16.86 8.63
CA HIS A 144 -11.53 -16.55 7.75
C HIS A 144 -11.77 -15.25 6.99
N VAL A 145 -10.70 -14.52 6.74
CA VAL A 145 -10.67 -13.36 5.84
C VAL A 145 -9.98 -13.75 4.54
N ARG A 146 -10.57 -13.38 3.41
CA ARG A 146 -10.04 -13.62 2.06
C ARG A 146 -10.17 -12.36 1.22
N VAL A 147 -9.38 -12.26 0.18
CA VAL A 147 -9.54 -11.22 -0.83
C VAL A 147 -10.86 -11.47 -1.57
N ALA A 148 -11.69 -10.45 -1.68
CA ALA A 148 -12.92 -10.48 -2.46
C ALA A 148 -12.60 -10.21 -3.93
N GLY A 149 -12.72 -11.23 -4.77
CA GLY A 149 -12.37 -11.14 -6.18
C GLY A 149 -10.86 -11.14 -6.44
N ASN A 150 -10.41 -10.29 -7.36
CA ASN A 150 -9.00 -10.18 -7.71
C ASN A 150 -8.31 -9.08 -6.89
N LEU A 151 -7.03 -9.30 -6.56
CA LEU A 151 -6.17 -8.23 -6.07
C LEU A 151 -6.23 -7.04 -7.03
N VAL A 152 -6.26 -5.83 -6.48
CA VAL A 152 -6.14 -4.62 -7.28
C VAL A 152 -4.73 -4.60 -7.86
N SER A 153 -4.59 -5.17 -9.08
CA SER A 153 -3.33 -5.08 -9.81
C SER A 153 -3.09 -3.63 -10.22
N GLN A 154 -1.87 -3.31 -10.52
CA GLN A 154 -1.43 -1.94 -10.80
C GLN A 154 -2.15 -1.32 -12.01
N GLU A 155 -2.31 -2.09 -13.10
CA GLU A 155 -3.06 -1.65 -14.27
C GLU A 155 -4.54 -1.40 -13.94
N ARG A 156 -5.13 -2.26 -13.12
CA ARG A 156 -6.52 -2.10 -12.64
C ARG A 156 -6.67 -1.06 -11.55
N LYS A 157 -5.57 -0.65 -10.90
CA LYS A 157 -5.57 0.37 -9.86
C LYS A 157 -6.11 1.69 -10.41
N ILE A 158 -5.56 2.15 -11.54
CA ILE A 158 -6.02 3.39 -12.15
C ILE A 158 -7.44 3.29 -12.70
N GLU A 159 -7.79 2.20 -13.38
CA GLU A 159 -9.15 1.98 -13.89
C GLU A 159 -10.17 2.00 -12.76
N LYS A 160 -9.86 1.29 -11.65
CA LYS A 160 -10.73 1.27 -10.46
C LYS A 160 -10.88 2.66 -9.87
N VAL A 161 -9.78 3.40 -9.73
CA VAL A 161 -9.78 4.78 -9.22
C VAL A 161 -10.64 5.69 -10.08
N LEU A 162 -10.38 5.75 -11.38
CA LEU A 162 -11.09 6.63 -12.30
C LEU A 162 -12.58 6.26 -12.38
N SER A 163 -12.90 4.96 -12.46
CA SER A 163 -14.28 4.46 -12.48
C SER A 163 -15.03 4.78 -11.18
N GLN A 164 -14.40 4.55 -10.02
CA GLN A 164 -15.01 4.77 -8.73
C GLN A 164 -15.27 6.27 -8.45
N LEU A 165 -14.39 7.14 -8.96
CA LEU A 165 -14.50 8.59 -8.81
C LEU A 165 -15.31 9.25 -9.94
N GLY A 166 -15.62 8.51 -11.01
CA GLY A 166 -16.36 9.04 -12.16
C GLY A 166 -15.59 10.11 -12.93
N VAL A 167 -14.26 10.04 -12.98
CA VAL A 167 -13.38 11.00 -13.62
C VAL A 167 -12.44 10.34 -14.62
N SER A 168 -11.94 11.09 -15.59
CA SER A 168 -10.92 10.60 -16.55
C SER A 168 -9.48 10.98 -16.16
N ARG A 169 -9.32 11.98 -15.32
CA ARG A 169 -8.03 12.47 -14.81
C ARG A 169 -8.18 12.93 -13.36
N VAL A 170 -7.07 13.06 -12.67
CA VAL A 170 -6.97 13.57 -11.30
C VAL A 170 -6.02 14.77 -11.27
N ASP A 171 -6.14 15.62 -10.26
CA ASP A 171 -5.29 16.82 -10.17
C ASP A 171 -3.85 16.44 -9.80
N PHE A 172 -3.67 15.63 -8.77
CA PHE A 172 -2.35 15.16 -8.32
C PHE A 172 -2.31 13.65 -8.16
N ALA A 173 -1.18 13.05 -8.53
CA ALA A 173 -0.87 11.66 -8.22
C ALA A 173 0.56 11.50 -7.69
N TYR A 174 0.72 10.63 -6.70
CA TYR A 174 1.98 10.32 -6.03
C TYR A 174 2.28 8.83 -6.14
N GLY A 175 3.49 8.46 -6.56
CA GLY A 175 3.92 7.07 -6.71
C GLY A 175 5.43 6.94 -6.65
N ASP A 176 5.97 5.73 -6.33
CA ASP A 176 7.39 5.50 -6.09
C ASP A 176 8.05 4.47 -7.01
N THR A 177 7.26 3.72 -7.78
CA THR A 177 7.80 2.68 -8.67
C THR A 177 7.31 2.81 -10.11
N GLU A 178 8.00 2.10 -11.06
CA GLU A 178 7.56 2.00 -12.46
C GLU A 178 6.09 1.65 -12.61
N GLN A 179 5.53 0.97 -11.65
CA GLN A 179 4.17 0.46 -11.68
C GLN A 179 3.12 1.53 -11.39
N ASP A 180 3.55 2.66 -10.82
CA ASP A 180 2.69 3.81 -10.61
C ASP A 180 2.67 4.74 -11.85
N ILE A 181 3.48 4.45 -12.89
CA ILE A 181 3.49 5.24 -14.12
C ILE A 181 2.09 5.41 -14.71
N PRO A 182 1.25 4.35 -14.83
CA PRO A 182 -0.10 4.53 -15.34
C PRO A 182 -0.98 5.46 -14.47
N LEU A 183 -0.80 5.43 -13.14
CA LEU A 183 -1.49 6.35 -12.23
C LEU A 183 -1.01 7.80 -12.45
N LEU A 184 0.31 7.99 -12.53
CA LEU A 184 0.93 9.29 -12.71
C LEU A 184 0.60 9.93 -14.08
N GLU A 185 0.47 9.13 -15.14
CA GLU A 185 0.05 9.58 -16.48
C GLU A 185 -1.37 10.17 -16.52
N HIS A 186 -2.24 9.77 -15.60
CA HIS A 186 -3.61 10.27 -15.49
C HIS A 186 -3.75 11.46 -14.53
N ALA A 187 -2.64 12.03 -14.06
CA ALA A 187 -2.64 13.23 -13.24
C ALA A 187 -2.21 14.46 -14.04
N ASP A 188 -2.73 15.61 -13.66
CA ASP A 188 -2.28 16.89 -14.21
C ASP A 188 -0.95 17.32 -13.59
N HIS A 189 -0.73 16.94 -12.32
CA HIS A 189 0.50 17.15 -11.57
C HIS A 189 1.03 15.81 -11.02
N PRO A 190 1.75 15.02 -11.84
CA PRO A 190 2.37 13.77 -11.38
C PRO A 190 3.62 14.06 -10.54
N VAL A 191 3.75 13.34 -9.41
CA VAL A 191 4.89 13.45 -8.48
C VAL A 191 5.51 12.07 -8.27
N ALA A 192 6.73 11.88 -8.75
CA ALA A 192 7.54 10.70 -8.52
C ALA A 192 8.24 10.82 -7.15
N VAL A 193 7.82 10.00 -6.19
CA VAL A 193 8.25 10.05 -4.80
C VAL A 193 9.33 9.03 -4.55
N TYR A 194 10.55 9.47 -4.18
CA TYR A 194 11.69 8.56 -3.96
C TYR A 194 11.76 7.45 -5.02
N PRO A 195 11.75 7.81 -6.32
CA PRO A 195 11.43 6.86 -7.40
C PRO A 195 12.51 5.77 -7.55
N ASP A 196 12.06 4.59 -8.01
CA ASP A 196 12.98 3.61 -8.57
C ASP A 196 13.62 4.12 -9.88
N GLU A 197 14.65 3.43 -10.37
CA GLU A 197 15.40 3.86 -11.56
C GLU A 197 14.52 4.06 -12.80
N LYS A 198 13.51 3.21 -12.99
CA LYS A 198 12.63 3.28 -14.16
C LYS A 198 11.64 4.43 -14.06
N LEU A 199 11.02 4.63 -12.90
CA LEU A 199 10.16 5.77 -12.67
C LEU A 199 10.96 7.08 -12.72
N LYS A 200 12.17 7.12 -12.15
CA LYS A 200 13.06 8.28 -12.21
C LYS A 200 13.38 8.67 -13.66
N ALA A 201 13.77 7.69 -14.49
CA ALA A 201 14.04 7.92 -15.91
C ALA A 201 12.80 8.47 -16.64
N THR A 202 11.62 7.90 -16.37
CA THR A 202 10.34 8.35 -16.96
C THR A 202 9.99 9.76 -16.49
N ALA A 203 10.12 10.05 -15.21
CA ALA A 203 9.83 11.37 -14.64
C ALA A 203 10.72 12.46 -15.26
N LEU A 204 12.02 12.20 -15.40
CA LEU A 204 12.96 13.11 -16.04
C LEU A 204 12.60 13.34 -17.50
N ALA A 205 12.30 12.27 -18.25
CA ALA A 205 11.95 12.35 -19.68
C ALA A 205 10.64 13.14 -19.92
N ARG A 206 9.71 13.12 -18.98
CA ARG A 206 8.38 13.75 -19.08
C ARG A 206 8.27 15.08 -18.31
N GLY A 207 9.31 15.51 -17.62
CA GLY A 207 9.30 16.73 -16.82
C GLY A 207 8.39 16.66 -15.60
N TRP A 208 8.21 15.46 -15.04
CA TRP A 208 7.43 15.26 -13.81
C TRP A 208 8.21 15.73 -12.57
N GLU A 209 7.51 16.16 -11.53
CA GLU A 209 8.15 16.48 -10.27
C GLU A 209 8.76 15.21 -9.64
N ILE A 210 9.98 15.34 -9.11
CA ILE A 210 10.65 14.29 -8.34
C ILE A 210 10.81 14.80 -6.90
N LEU A 211 10.27 14.04 -5.94
CA LEU A 211 10.38 14.32 -4.52
C LEU A 211 11.25 13.27 -3.84
N GLY A 212 12.40 13.68 -3.34
CA GLY A 212 13.35 12.81 -2.63
C GLY A 212 14.18 11.90 -3.54
N SER A 213 15.08 11.12 -2.94
CA SER A 213 15.96 10.15 -3.60
C SER A 213 16.14 8.93 -2.70
N ARG A 214 16.12 7.72 -3.27
CA ARG A 214 16.35 6.45 -2.53
C ARG A 214 17.78 6.33 -1.97
N GLU A 215 18.72 7.14 -2.45
CA GLU A 215 20.10 7.14 -1.93
C GLU A 215 20.18 7.64 -0.49
N ASN A 216 19.13 8.24 0.03
CA ASN A 216 19.04 8.83 1.38
C ASN A 216 18.05 8.09 2.30
N ASP A 217 17.59 6.88 1.92
CA ASP A 217 16.64 6.06 2.70
C ASP A 217 17.33 5.01 3.60
#